data_53dbab466bc5ac8f077e50ec3bbd0f3e
#
_entry.id   53dbab466bc5ac8f077e50ec3bbd0f3e
#
_cell.length_a   1.000
_cell.length_b   1.000
_cell.length_c   1.000
_cell.angle_alpha   90.00
_cell.angle_beta   90.00
_cell.angle_gamma   90.00
#
_symmetry.space_group_name_H-M   'P 1'
#
loop_
_entity.id
_entity.type
_entity.pdbx_description
1 polymer ?
#
loop_
_entity_poly.entity_id
_entity_poly.type
_entity_poly.pdbx_seq_one_letter_code
_entity_poly.pdbx_strand_id
1 'polypeptide(L)'
;MPRGLVREILLLLCLALLPALGQAVYFRDRISWRQPAKQDEITVSQARNLTGPVMWLDARPEEEFAAGHIPGAKLLNAEHWDNLLPQVLNAWTPDQKLIVYCSKQSCDASHEVARRLREEANLKNVFVLAGGWEAWQESAK
;
A
#
# COMPACT_ATOMS: atom_id res chain seq x y z
N MET A 1 -25.56 -38.71 29.84
CA MET A 1 -24.18 -38.52 29.41
C MET A 1 -23.30 -38.68 30.63
N PRO A 2 -22.25 -39.52 30.57
CA PRO A 2 -21.36 -39.70 31.72
C PRO A 2 -20.58 -38.42 31.95
N ARG A 3 -20.60 -37.91 33.16
CA ARG A 3 -19.90 -36.69 33.61
C ARG A 3 -18.41 -36.67 33.27
N GLY A 4 -17.78 -37.84 33.08
CA GLY A 4 -16.39 -37.99 32.63
C GLY A 4 -16.14 -37.50 31.20
N LEU A 5 -17.05 -37.86 30.28
CA LEU A 5 -16.91 -37.51 28.84
C LEU A 5 -16.95 -35.98 28.60
N VAL A 6 -17.84 -35.30 29.31
CA VAL A 6 -17.94 -33.84 29.22
C VAL A 6 -16.67 -33.15 29.72
N ARG A 7 -16.10 -33.67 30.82
CA ARG A 7 -14.83 -33.14 31.37
C ARG A 7 -13.64 -33.36 30.42
N GLU A 8 -13.58 -34.52 29.77
CA GLU A 8 -12.51 -34.81 28.77
C GLU A 8 -12.65 -33.94 27.52
N ILE A 9 -13.86 -33.74 27.03
CA ILE A 9 -14.10 -32.85 25.89
C ILE A 9 -13.74 -31.42 26.23
N LEU A 10 -14.07 -30.92 27.44
CA LEU A 10 -13.68 -29.58 27.88
C LEU A 10 -12.17 -29.42 28.02
N LEU A 11 -11.47 -30.43 28.51
CA LEU A 11 -10.00 -30.42 28.62
C LEU A 11 -9.34 -30.39 27.23
N LEU A 12 -9.85 -31.17 26.29
CA LEU A 12 -9.33 -31.17 24.91
C LEU A 12 -9.58 -29.83 24.19
N LEU A 13 -10.75 -29.24 24.41
CA LEU A 13 -11.09 -27.91 23.87
C LEU A 13 -10.19 -26.83 24.47
N CYS A 14 -9.94 -26.83 25.78
CA CYS A 14 -9.02 -25.90 26.41
C CYS A 14 -7.60 -26.07 25.90
N LEU A 15 -7.13 -27.33 25.74
CA LEU A 15 -5.80 -27.60 25.23
C LEU A 15 -5.61 -27.17 23.78
N ALA A 16 -6.65 -27.24 22.94
CA ALA A 16 -6.64 -26.79 21.55
C ALA A 16 -6.74 -25.28 21.42
N LEU A 17 -7.49 -24.60 22.32
CA LEU A 17 -7.69 -23.16 22.26
C LEU A 17 -6.50 -22.33 22.78
N LEU A 18 -5.71 -22.87 23.72
CA LEU A 18 -4.56 -22.17 24.28
C LEU A 18 -3.50 -21.78 23.23
N PRO A 19 -3.03 -22.70 22.34
CA PRO A 19 -2.08 -22.31 21.30
C PRO A 19 -2.72 -21.35 20.26
N ALA A 20 -4.00 -21.50 19.94
CA ALA A 20 -4.70 -20.61 19.00
C ALA A 20 -4.80 -19.19 19.55
N LEU A 21 -5.12 -19.02 20.84
CA LEU A 21 -5.12 -17.73 21.51
C LEU A 21 -3.72 -17.11 21.59
N GLY A 22 -2.70 -17.91 21.89
CA GLY A 22 -1.30 -17.47 21.91
C GLY A 22 -0.85 -16.96 20.54
N GLN A 23 -1.20 -17.68 19.45
CA GLN A 23 -0.94 -17.24 18.09
C GLN A 23 -1.73 -15.97 17.72
N ALA A 24 -2.99 -15.89 18.08
CA ALA A 24 -3.82 -14.70 17.82
C ALA A 24 -3.26 -13.45 18.51
N VAL A 25 -2.77 -13.58 19.76
CA VAL A 25 -2.12 -12.47 20.47
C VAL A 25 -0.77 -12.13 19.86
N TYR A 26 0.05 -13.13 19.51
CA TYR A 26 1.38 -12.92 18.91
C TYR A 26 1.31 -12.26 17.54
N PHE A 27 0.32 -12.63 16.71
CA PHE A 27 0.14 -12.06 15.38
C PHE A 27 -0.73 -10.80 15.37
N ARG A 28 -1.42 -10.47 16.47
CA ARG A 28 -2.27 -9.29 16.57
C ARG A 28 -1.56 -7.99 16.18
N ASP A 29 -0.30 -7.84 16.60
CA ASP A 29 0.50 -6.65 16.32
C ASP A 29 1.23 -6.72 14.97
N ARG A 30 1.30 -7.91 14.34
CA ARG A 30 1.95 -8.11 13.05
C ARG A 30 0.98 -8.11 11.88
N ILE A 31 -0.28 -8.41 12.11
CA ILE A 31 -1.33 -8.29 11.09
C ILE A 31 -2.02 -6.96 11.35
N SER A 32 -1.53 -5.93 10.68
CA SER A 32 -2.22 -4.64 10.65
C SER A 32 -3.49 -4.80 9.81
N TRP A 33 -4.59 -5.13 10.46
CA TRP A 33 -5.95 -5.04 9.89
C TRP A 33 -6.40 -3.57 9.70
N ARG A 34 -5.58 -2.63 10.10
CA ARG A 34 -5.79 -1.24 9.75
C ARG A 34 -5.47 -1.11 8.27
N GLN A 35 -6.48 -1.03 7.45
CA GLN A 35 -6.35 -0.35 6.19
C GLN A 35 -5.64 0.98 6.51
N PRO A 36 -4.50 1.28 5.87
CA PRO A 36 -3.88 2.59 6.05
C PRO A 36 -4.99 3.61 5.82
N ALA A 37 -5.13 4.53 6.77
CA ALA A 37 -6.21 5.48 6.77
C ALA A 37 -6.29 6.13 5.38
N LYS A 38 -7.48 6.21 4.79
CA LYS A 38 -7.80 6.95 3.56
C LYS A 38 -7.34 8.41 3.58
N GLN A 39 -6.70 8.85 4.65
CA GLN A 39 -6.20 10.22 4.86
C GLN A 39 -5.15 10.65 3.84
N ASP A 40 -4.46 9.70 3.20
CA ASP A 40 -3.42 10.00 2.21
C ASP A 40 -3.87 9.71 0.77
N GLU A 41 -5.12 9.30 0.58
CA GLU A 41 -5.70 9.16 -0.75
C GLU A 41 -6.21 10.50 -1.26
N ILE A 42 -5.83 10.84 -2.49
CA ILE A 42 -6.30 12.03 -3.18
C ILE A 42 -6.91 11.67 -4.54
N THR A 43 -7.95 12.38 -4.92
CA THR A 43 -8.57 12.25 -6.26
C THR A 43 -7.72 12.93 -7.32
N VAL A 44 -7.99 12.64 -8.61
CA VAL A 44 -7.31 13.30 -9.74
C VAL A 44 -7.50 14.82 -9.68
N SER A 45 -8.70 15.30 -9.34
CA SER A 45 -8.96 16.74 -9.20
C SER A 45 -8.18 17.38 -8.06
N GLN A 46 -8.07 16.70 -6.93
CA GLN A 46 -7.23 17.17 -5.82
C GLN A 46 -5.75 17.19 -6.20
N ALA A 47 -5.27 16.14 -6.88
CA ALA A 47 -3.89 16.05 -7.35
C ALA A 47 -3.52 17.19 -8.30
N ARG A 48 -4.43 17.56 -9.22
CA ARG A 48 -4.24 18.69 -10.17
C ARG A 48 -4.26 20.06 -9.46
N ASN A 49 -4.96 20.17 -8.34
CA ASN A 49 -5.05 21.41 -7.55
C ASN A 49 -3.94 21.53 -6.48
N LEU A 50 -3.04 20.57 -6.38
CA LEU A 50 -1.91 20.66 -5.47
C LEU A 50 -0.99 21.81 -5.86
N THR A 51 -0.65 22.65 -4.90
CA THR A 51 0.34 23.73 -5.09
C THR A 51 1.75 23.15 -5.01
N GLY A 52 2.64 23.63 -5.89
CA GLY A 52 4.04 23.21 -5.94
C GLY A 52 4.30 22.01 -6.85
N PRO A 53 5.56 21.60 -7.01
CA PRO A 53 5.96 20.54 -7.90
C PRO A 53 5.47 19.18 -7.42
N VAL A 54 5.06 18.33 -8.37
CA VAL A 54 4.57 16.96 -8.12
C VAL A 54 5.41 15.97 -8.92
N MET A 55 5.77 14.87 -8.30
CA MET A 55 6.35 13.71 -8.97
C MET A 55 5.36 12.56 -8.94
N TRP A 56 5.02 12.03 -10.10
CA TRP A 56 4.16 10.87 -10.26
C TRP A 56 4.98 9.58 -10.22
N LEU A 57 4.51 8.60 -9.46
CA LEU A 57 5.13 7.30 -9.31
C LEU A 57 4.14 6.19 -9.68
N ASP A 58 4.51 5.37 -10.65
CA ASP A 58 3.73 4.23 -11.10
C ASP A 58 4.16 2.97 -10.34
N ALA A 59 3.26 2.40 -9.57
CA ALA A 59 3.50 1.18 -8.79
C ALA A 59 3.12 -0.11 -9.53
N ARG A 60 2.68 -0.01 -10.81
CA ARG A 60 2.30 -1.15 -11.62
C ARG A 60 3.53 -1.92 -12.14
N PRO A 61 3.34 -3.14 -12.66
CA PRO A 61 4.39 -3.86 -13.38
C PRO A 61 4.98 -3.05 -14.54
N GLU A 62 6.22 -3.36 -14.89
CA GLU A 62 6.96 -2.64 -15.96
C GLU A 62 6.25 -2.71 -17.32
N GLU A 63 5.62 -3.84 -17.65
CA GLU A 63 4.87 -3.99 -18.89
C GLU A 63 3.67 -3.04 -18.97
N GLU A 64 2.96 -2.84 -17.86
CA GLU A 64 1.83 -1.90 -17.79
C GLU A 64 2.31 -0.44 -17.91
N PHE A 65 3.43 -0.12 -17.25
CA PHE A 65 4.07 1.18 -17.37
C PHE A 65 4.49 1.47 -18.82
N ALA A 66 5.12 0.50 -19.49
CA ALA A 66 5.56 0.62 -20.88
C ALA A 66 4.38 0.76 -21.85
N ALA A 67 3.26 0.09 -21.58
CA ALA A 67 2.04 0.20 -22.39
C ALA A 67 1.36 1.58 -22.31
N GLY A 68 1.58 2.31 -21.21
CA GLY A 68 1.08 3.68 -21.02
C GLY A 68 1.10 4.09 -19.56
N HIS A 69 1.51 5.34 -19.30
CA HIS A 69 1.62 5.90 -17.95
C HIS A 69 1.28 7.39 -17.93
N ILE A 70 1.12 7.98 -16.75
CA ILE A 70 0.92 9.43 -16.58
C ILE A 70 2.16 10.16 -17.11
N PRO A 71 2.00 11.17 -17.97
CA PRO A 71 3.14 11.90 -18.54
C PRO A 71 4.11 12.39 -17.46
N GLY A 72 5.39 12.03 -17.61
CA GLY A 72 6.45 12.38 -16.64
C GLY A 72 6.50 11.49 -15.39
N ALA A 73 5.65 10.47 -15.29
CA ALA A 73 5.72 9.50 -14.20
C ALA A 73 6.99 8.66 -14.27
N LYS A 74 7.47 8.24 -13.09
CA LYS A 74 8.57 7.28 -12.95
C LYS A 74 8.02 5.96 -12.43
N LEU A 75 8.59 4.86 -12.92
CA LEU A 75 8.28 3.54 -12.39
C LEU A 75 8.90 3.38 -11.01
N LEU A 76 8.10 2.92 -10.05
CA LEU A 76 8.55 2.51 -8.73
C LEU A 76 7.60 1.43 -8.18
N ASN A 77 7.90 0.17 -8.43
CA ASN A 77 7.13 -0.96 -7.95
C ASN A 77 7.87 -1.73 -6.83
N ALA A 78 7.14 -2.57 -6.11
CA ALA A 78 7.71 -3.36 -5.02
C ALA A 78 8.67 -4.45 -5.51
N GLU A 79 8.49 -4.94 -6.74
CA GLU A 79 9.28 -6.03 -7.33
C GLU A 79 10.72 -5.61 -7.61
N HIS A 80 10.92 -4.40 -8.13
CA HIS A 80 12.24 -3.86 -8.45
C HIS A 80 12.65 -2.68 -7.57
N TRP A 81 12.12 -2.64 -6.34
CA TRP A 81 12.29 -1.53 -5.41
C TRP A 81 13.73 -1.05 -5.24
N ASP A 82 14.65 -1.97 -4.94
CA ASP A 82 16.05 -1.63 -4.64
C ASP A 82 16.79 -1.01 -5.83
N ASN A 83 16.37 -1.34 -7.05
CA ASN A 83 16.95 -0.80 -8.28
C ASN A 83 16.30 0.54 -8.69
N LEU A 84 15.00 0.71 -8.44
CA LEU A 84 14.22 1.86 -8.88
C LEU A 84 14.27 3.01 -7.87
N LEU A 85 14.27 2.73 -6.58
CA LEU A 85 14.27 3.76 -5.52
C LEU A 85 15.44 4.76 -5.65
N PRO A 86 16.70 4.35 -5.87
CA PRO A 86 17.79 5.31 -6.04
C PRO A 86 17.59 6.27 -7.21
N GLN A 87 16.97 5.80 -8.30
CA GLN A 87 16.68 6.63 -9.48
C GLN A 87 15.58 7.67 -9.17
N VAL A 88 14.58 7.28 -8.41
CA VAL A 88 13.52 8.19 -7.94
C VAL A 88 14.11 9.24 -7.00
N LEU A 89 14.90 8.83 -6.00
CA LEU A 89 15.52 9.74 -5.04
C LEU A 89 16.49 10.72 -5.68
N ASN A 90 17.25 10.31 -6.69
CA ASN A 90 18.14 11.20 -7.43
C ASN A 90 17.40 12.28 -8.24
N ALA A 91 16.16 12.01 -8.62
CA ALA A 91 15.33 12.95 -9.37
C ALA A 91 14.36 13.75 -8.49
N TRP A 92 14.19 13.35 -7.24
CA TRP A 92 13.28 13.98 -6.30
C TRP A 92 13.92 15.15 -5.58
N THR A 93 13.13 16.18 -5.31
CA THR A 93 13.53 17.33 -4.47
C THR A 93 12.61 17.45 -3.25
N PRO A 94 13.10 17.98 -2.10
CA PRO A 94 12.35 18.02 -0.84
C PRO A 94 11.03 18.80 -0.87
N ASP A 95 10.87 19.71 -1.82
CA ASP A 95 9.66 20.50 -2.05
C ASP A 95 8.61 19.78 -2.92
N GLN A 96 8.99 18.68 -3.59
CA GLN A 96 8.07 17.88 -4.40
C GLN A 96 7.18 16.99 -3.53
N LYS A 97 5.90 16.96 -3.93
CA LYS A 97 4.93 15.98 -3.46
C LYS A 97 4.97 14.74 -4.34
N LEU A 98 4.91 13.57 -3.71
CA LEU A 98 4.92 12.27 -4.40
C LEU A 98 3.50 11.75 -4.48
N ILE A 99 3.04 11.40 -5.68
CA ILE A 99 1.74 10.77 -5.88
C ILE A 99 1.98 9.41 -6.50
N VAL A 100 1.66 8.36 -5.73
CA VAL A 100 1.78 6.97 -6.15
C VAL A 100 0.45 6.49 -6.71
N TYR A 101 0.47 5.82 -7.85
CA TYR A 101 -0.72 5.24 -8.44
C TYR A 101 -0.50 3.80 -8.90
N CYS A 102 -1.59 3.06 -9.03
CA CYS A 102 -1.65 1.69 -9.51
C CYS A 102 -2.83 1.53 -10.48
N SER A 103 -3.14 0.32 -10.90
CA SER A 103 -4.42 -0.01 -11.55
C SER A 103 -5.50 -0.33 -10.50
N LYS A 104 -6.79 -0.27 -10.89
CA LYS A 104 -7.92 -0.67 -10.02
C LYS A 104 -7.78 -2.09 -9.47
N GLN A 105 -7.12 -2.97 -10.21
CA GLN A 105 -6.95 -4.38 -9.84
C GLN A 105 -5.83 -4.60 -8.83
N SER A 106 -4.92 -3.64 -8.66
CA SER A 106 -3.74 -3.74 -7.80
C SER A 106 -3.62 -2.57 -6.81
N CYS A 107 -4.76 -2.11 -6.25
CA CYS A 107 -4.79 -0.99 -5.29
C CYS A 107 -3.79 -1.13 -4.12
N ASP A 108 -3.50 -2.36 -3.70
CA ASP A 108 -2.54 -2.61 -2.62
C ASP A 108 -1.10 -2.23 -3.00
N ALA A 109 -0.74 -2.29 -4.28
CA ALA A 109 0.62 -1.97 -4.75
C ALA A 109 1.00 -0.50 -4.49
N SER A 110 0.10 0.45 -4.77
CA SER A 110 0.36 1.88 -4.53
C SER A 110 0.44 2.21 -3.04
N HIS A 111 -0.39 1.56 -2.22
CA HIS A 111 -0.33 1.71 -0.76
C HIS A 111 0.97 1.13 -0.18
N GLU A 112 1.41 -0.02 -0.67
CA GLU A 112 2.68 -0.63 -0.24
C GLU A 112 3.88 0.25 -0.62
N VAL A 113 3.94 0.73 -1.86
CA VAL A 113 5.00 1.65 -2.31
C VAL A 113 4.97 2.94 -1.48
N ALA A 114 3.80 3.54 -1.25
CA ALA A 114 3.65 4.74 -0.44
C ALA A 114 4.08 4.52 1.02
N ARG A 115 3.74 3.38 1.61
CA ARG A 115 4.19 2.98 2.94
C ARG A 115 5.72 2.89 3.01
N ARG A 116 6.35 2.18 2.07
CA ARG A 116 7.80 2.03 2.01
C ARG A 116 8.53 3.36 1.82
N LEU A 117 8.00 4.25 0.98
CA LEU A 117 8.54 5.61 0.82
C LEU A 117 8.55 6.39 2.13
N ARG A 118 7.50 6.26 2.95
CA ARG A 118 7.40 6.94 4.25
C ARG A 118 8.30 6.29 5.31
N GLU A 119 8.30 4.98 5.40
CA GLU A 119 8.96 4.23 6.47
C GLU A 119 10.45 3.99 6.19
N GLU A 120 10.81 3.62 4.95
CA GLU A 120 12.18 3.26 4.57
C GLU A 120 12.97 4.48 4.05
N ALA A 121 12.34 5.33 3.23
CA ALA A 121 12.97 6.54 2.69
C ALA A 121 12.69 7.81 3.50
N ASN A 122 11.87 7.73 4.57
CA ASN A 122 11.50 8.84 5.47
C ASN A 122 10.89 10.06 4.75
N LEU A 123 10.11 9.82 3.68
CA LEU A 123 9.47 10.86 2.89
C LEU A 123 8.08 11.19 3.45
N LYS A 124 7.76 12.47 3.65
CA LYS A 124 6.53 12.90 4.36
C LYS A 124 5.37 13.25 3.44
N ASN A 125 5.65 13.80 2.26
CA ASN A 125 4.63 14.31 1.33
C ASN A 125 4.27 13.25 0.27
N VAL A 126 3.83 12.07 0.71
CA VAL A 126 3.49 10.93 -0.15
C VAL A 126 1.99 10.71 -0.12
N PHE A 127 1.36 10.72 -1.28
CA PHE A 127 -0.07 10.52 -1.48
C PHE A 127 -0.32 9.30 -2.38
N VAL A 128 -1.52 8.74 -2.31
CA VAL A 128 -1.99 7.66 -3.18
C VAL A 128 -3.13 8.19 -4.04
N LEU A 129 -3.09 7.93 -5.35
CA LEU A 129 -4.13 8.35 -6.27
C LEU A 129 -5.33 7.41 -6.18
N ALA A 130 -6.46 7.93 -5.72
CA ALA A 130 -7.72 7.20 -5.68
C ALA A 130 -8.19 6.82 -7.10
N GLY A 131 -8.51 5.55 -7.31
CA GLY A 131 -8.92 5.01 -8.60
C GLY A 131 -7.78 4.84 -9.62
N GLY A 132 -6.54 5.17 -9.27
CA GLY A 132 -5.33 4.86 -10.01
C GLY A 132 -5.29 5.36 -11.46
N TRP A 133 -4.68 4.56 -12.31
CA TRP A 133 -4.51 4.82 -13.74
C TRP A 133 -5.82 5.06 -14.48
N GLU A 134 -6.85 4.28 -14.19
CA GLU A 134 -8.16 4.38 -14.85
C GLU A 134 -8.84 5.71 -14.53
N ALA A 135 -8.78 6.17 -13.28
CA ALA A 135 -9.33 7.47 -12.89
C ALA A 135 -8.59 8.62 -13.60
N TRP A 136 -7.28 8.50 -13.78
CA TRP A 136 -6.52 9.46 -14.58
C TRP A 136 -6.98 9.49 -16.04
N GLN A 137 -7.11 8.32 -16.68
CA GLN A 137 -7.58 8.22 -18.07
C GLN A 137 -9.00 8.78 -18.27
N GLU A 138 -9.91 8.50 -17.34
CA GLU A 138 -11.28 9.03 -17.36
C GLU A 138 -11.30 10.55 -17.25
N SER A 139 -10.39 11.13 -16.49
CA SER A 139 -10.29 12.59 -16.30
C SER A 139 -9.65 13.34 -17.47
N ALA A 140 -9.05 12.63 -18.42
CA ALA A 140 -8.40 13.19 -19.60
C ALA A 140 -9.31 13.19 -20.85
N LYS A 141 -10.52 12.59 -20.74
CA LYS A 141 -11.56 12.61 -21.78
C LYS A 141 -12.43 13.85 -21.67
#